data_a19ecdd0054f0f180374523dd705a7d0
#
_entry.id   a19ecdd0054f0f180374523dd705a7d0
#
_cell.length_a   1.000
_cell.length_b   1.000
_cell.length_c   1.000
_cell.angle_alpha   90.00
_cell.angle_beta   90.00
_cell.angle_gamma   90.00
#
_symmetry.space_group_name_H-M   'P 1'
#
loop_
_entity.id
_entity.type
_entity.pdbx_description
1 polymer ?
#
loop_
_entity_poly.entity_id
_entity_poly.type
_entity_poly.pdbx_seq_one_letter_code
_entity_poly.pdbx_strand_id
1 'polypeptide(L)'
;MAKAGGWQWGMGAAICALLMACSPKYDWRTVQSNEGAYAVDYPAKPTADARPITVNGQRLPMTMQAASIDGTLFAIGVVELPADDPVWREQAVAALRTGLSANLKGQVLTKDIAVKTAAQPPRSVPAVELIAQGAGGNDPTPRRLTARVVAVGKHAYQAVVLESGEAARDGRQQEQVEQFLSSFHPY
;
A
#
# COMPACT_ATOMS: atom_id res chain seq x y z
N MET A 1 30.26 75.99 -23.30
CA MET A 1 29.38 75.14 -24.11
C MET A 1 29.36 73.72 -23.48
N ALA A 2 28.30 73.40 -22.79
CA ALA A 2 28.13 72.21 -22.06
C ALA A 2 27.36 71.18 -22.90
N LYS A 3 27.74 69.93 -22.87
CA LYS A 3 26.91 68.81 -23.30
C LYS A 3 26.89 67.73 -22.23
N ALA A 4 25.78 67.66 -21.56
CA ALA A 4 25.45 66.58 -20.64
C ALA A 4 25.14 65.32 -21.41
N GLY A 5 25.80 64.23 -21.08
CA GLY A 5 25.49 62.88 -21.54
C GLY A 5 24.81 62.10 -20.42
N GLY A 6 23.50 61.88 -20.62
CA GLY A 6 22.71 61.07 -19.68
C GLY A 6 23.05 59.60 -19.79
N TRP A 7 23.44 59.01 -18.64
CA TRP A 7 23.65 57.58 -18.49
C TRP A 7 22.37 56.95 -17.97
N GLN A 8 21.62 56.32 -18.89
CA GLN A 8 20.48 55.48 -18.50
C GLN A 8 20.98 54.11 -18.18
N TRP A 9 21.08 53.81 -16.90
CA TRP A 9 21.27 52.44 -16.40
C TRP A 9 19.91 51.75 -16.44
N GLY A 10 19.74 50.86 -17.40
CA GLY A 10 18.61 49.95 -17.45
C GLY A 10 18.67 49.00 -16.27
N MET A 11 17.73 49.16 -15.37
CA MET A 11 17.49 48.26 -14.25
C MET A 11 16.84 46.99 -14.78
N GLY A 12 17.69 46.01 -15.14
CA GLY A 12 17.26 44.65 -15.44
C GLY A 12 16.77 44.01 -14.17
N ALA A 13 15.46 44.08 -13.95
CA ALA A 13 14.81 43.29 -12.90
C ALA A 13 14.96 41.82 -13.23
N ALA A 14 15.94 41.15 -12.61
CA ALA A 14 16.03 39.70 -12.60
C ALA A 14 14.87 39.16 -11.75
N ILE A 15 13.77 38.85 -12.42
CA ILE A 15 12.69 38.05 -11.85
C ILE A 15 13.23 36.60 -11.75
N CYS A 16 13.94 36.31 -10.67
CA CYS A 16 14.15 34.94 -10.20
C CYS A 16 12.77 34.43 -9.77
N ALA A 17 12.02 33.86 -10.68
CA ALA A 17 10.87 33.05 -10.36
C ALA A 17 11.37 31.88 -9.50
N LEU A 18 11.19 32.01 -8.19
CA LEU A 18 11.30 30.90 -7.24
C LEU A 18 10.22 29.90 -7.65
N LEU A 19 10.58 28.98 -8.51
CA LEU A 19 9.87 27.72 -8.67
C LEU A 19 10.00 26.99 -7.33
N MET A 20 9.11 27.31 -6.39
CA MET A 20 8.81 26.44 -5.27
C MET A 20 8.25 25.17 -5.90
N ALA A 21 9.13 24.22 -6.20
CA ALA A 21 8.75 22.87 -6.52
C ALA A 21 8.09 22.32 -5.27
N CYS A 22 6.76 22.45 -5.18
CA CYS A 22 5.96 21.63 -4.28
C CYS A 22 6.19 20.20 -4.75
N SER A 23 7.17 19.51 -4.14
CA SER A 23 7.28 18.07 -4.32
C SER A 23 5.97 17.49 -3.81
N PRO A 24 5.19 16.81 -4.66
CA PRO A 24 3.94 16.21 -4.21
C PRO A 24 4.25 15.26 -3.06
N LYS A 25 3.43 15.32 -2.02
CA LYS A 25 3.56 14.46 -0.84
C LYS A 25 3.60 12.97 -1.21
N TYR A 26 2.85 12.59 -2.23
CA TYR A 26 2.76 11.24 -2.78
C TYR A 26 3.43 11.19 -4.16
N ASP A 27 4.43 10.35 -4.29
CA ASP A 27 5.13 10.05 -5.56
C ASP A 27 4.69 8.66 -6.05
N TRP A 28 3.46 8.58 -6.54
CA TRP A 28 2.83 7.35 -7.00
C TRP A 28 3.62 6.70 -8.13
N ARG A 29 3.91 5.42 -7.97
CA ARG A 29 4.65 4.63 -8.95
C ARG A 29 4.12 3.21 -9.05
N THR A 30 3.89 2.76 -10.25
CA THR A 30 3.49 1.39 -10.52
C THR A 30 4.68 0.45 -10.32
N VAL A 31 4.50 -0.54 -9.48
CA VAL A 31 5.43 -1.64 -9.27
C VAL A 31 4.82 -2.91 -9.84
N GLN A 32 5.55 -3.56 -10.75
CA GLN A 32 5.23 -4.88 -11.27
C GLN A 32 6.19 -5.89 -10.67
N SER A 33 5.68 -6.88 -9.95
CA SER A 33 6.45 -7.97 -9.36
C SER A 33 6.21 -9.24 -10.17
N ASN A 34 7.18 -9.62 -11.00
CA ASN A 34 7.08 -10.86 -11.77
C ASN A 34 7.16 -12.09 -10.85
N GLU A 35 8.03 -12.06 -9.84
CA GLU A 35 8.19 -13.14 -8.86
C GLU A 35 6.94 -13.28 -7.99
N GLY A 36 6.39 -12.16 -7.51
CA GLY A 36 5.17 -12.15 -6.70
C GLY A 36 3.90 -12.22 -7.52
N ALA A 37 3.96 -12.19 -8.85
CA ALA A 37 2.86 -12.23 -9.80
C ALA A 37 1.75 -11.21 -9.49
N TYR A 38 2.10 -9.91 -9.36
CA TYR A 38 1.16 -8.81 -9.16
C TYR A 38 1.66 -7.47 -9.69
N ALA A 39 0.73 -6.52 -9.88
CA ALA A 39 1.00 -5.09 -10.07
C ALA A 39 0.26 -4.28 -9.00
N VAL A 40 0.84 -3.15 -8.59
CA VAL A 40 0.23 -2.19 -7.65
C VAL A 40 0.91 -0.83 -7.75
N ASP A 41 0.17 0.25 -7.44
CA ASP A 41 0.72 1.60 -7.33
C ASP A 41 1.10 1.90 -5.88
N TYR A 42 2.40 2.16 -5.63
CA TYR A 42 2.88 2.60 -4.32
C TYR A 42 2.99 4.13 -4.25
N PRO A 43 2.65 4.73 -3.10
CA PRO A 43 2.73 6.19 -2.92
C PRO A 43 4.17 6.73 -2.77
N ALA A 44 5.16 5.84 -2.63
CA ALA A 44 6.59 6.11 -2.58
C ALA A 44 7.36 4.85 -2.99
N LYS A 45 8.70 4.93 -3.09
CA LYS A 45 9.56 3.76 -3.37
C LYS A 45 9.43 2.73 -2.23
N PRO A 46 8.94 1.51 -2.50
CA PRO A 46 8.85 0.48 -1.48
C PRO A 46 10.21 -0.13 -1.14
N THR A 47 10.32 -0.66 0.07
CA THR A 47 11.39 -1.54 0.52
C THR A 47 10.87 -2.97 0.61
N ALA A 48 11.76 -3.96 0.44
CA ALA A 48 11.41 -5.37 0.54
C ALA A 48 11.91 -5.98 1.86
N ASP A 49 11.13 -6.91 2.40
CA ASP A 49 11.43 -7.73 3.58
C ASP A 49 10.81 -9.12 3.39
N ALA A 50 11.24 -10.11 4.17
CA ALA A 50 10.67 -11.45 4.15
C ALA A 50 10.42 -11.94 5.58
N ARG A 51 9.26 -12.57 5.81
CA ARG A 51 8.86 -13.13 7.09
C ARG A 51 8.24 -14.51 6.90
N PRO A 52 8.45 -15.45 7.81
CA PRO A 52 7.74 -16.71 7.72
C PRO A 52 6.29 -16.57 8.18
N ILE A 53 5.39 -17.27 7.51
CA ILE A 53 4.01 -17.49 7.92
C ILE A 53 3.72 -18.99 7.99
N THR A 54 2.83 -19.40 8.90
CA THR A 54 2.38 -20.80 8.95
C THR A 54 1.06 -20.94 8.23
N VAL A 55 1.03 -21.78 7.22
CA VAL A 55 -0.17 -22.15 6.44
C VAL A 55 -0.29 -23.66 6.49
N ASN A 56 -1.43 -24.19 6.91
CA ASN A 56 -1.66 -25.64 7.02
C ASN A 56 -0.56 -26.39 7.80
N GLY A 57 -0.08 -25.78 8.89
CA GLY A 57 1.02 -26.35 9.69
C GLY A 57 2.40 -26.26 9.06
N GLN A 58 2.52 -25.83 7.79
CA GLN A 58 3.77 -25.64 7.09
C GLN A 58 4.25 -24.20 7.18
N ARG A 59 5.53 -24.01 7.42
CA ARG A 59 6.18 -22.71 7.47
C ARG A 59 6.60 -22.29 6.05
N LEU A 60 5.97 -21.23 5.53
CA LEU A 60 6.22 -20.70 4.20
C LEU A 60 6.84 -19.30 4.28
N PRO A 61 7.73 -18.92 3.38
CA PRO A 61 8.20 -17.55 3.29
C PRO A 61 7.07 -16.64 2.77
N MET A 62 6.89 -15.49 3.42
CA MET A 62 6.06 -14.40 2.92
C MET A 62 6.98 -13.24 2.59
N THR A 63 7.07 -12.87 1.33
CA THR A 63 7.75 -11.65 0.88
C THR A 63 6.84 -10.47 1.09
N MET A 64 7.40 -9.34 1.53
CA MET A 64 6.66 -8.10 1.73
C MET A 64 7.35 -6.96 1.02
N GLN A 65 6.59 -6.13 0.33
CA GLN A 65 7.04 -4.82 -0.14
C GLN A 65 6.21 -3.75 0.55
N ALA A 66 6.86 -2.71 1.08
CA ALA A 66 6.18 -1.69 1.86
C ALA A 66 6.78 -0.30 1.65
N ALA A 67 5.91 0.71 1.61
CA ALA A 67 6.26 2.13 1.62
C ALA A 67 5.52 2.82 2.77
N SER A 68 6.16 3.81 3.43
CA SER A 68 5.56 4.56 4.52
C SER A 68 5.56 6.05 4.21
N ILE A 69 4.42 6.71 4.45
CA ILE A 69 4.26 8.17 4.35
C ILE A 69 3.40 8.65 5.52
N ASP A 70 3.90 9.62 6.29
CA ASP A 70 3.16 10.30 7.36
C ASP A 70 2.39 9.36 8.31
N GLY A 71 3.07 8.35 8.82
CA GLY A 71 2.48 7.40 9.76
C GLY A 71 1.54 6.37 9.12
N THR A 72 1.42 6.36 7.80
CA THR A 72 0.67 5.35 7.05
C THR A 72 1.62 4.41 6.31
N LEU A 73 1.44 3.12 6.53
CA LEU A 73 2.16 2.04 5.85
C LEU A 73 1.28 1.45 4.77
N PHE A 74 1.81 1.34 3.55
CA PHE A 74 1.23 0.68 2.39
C PHE A 74 2.06 -0.55 2.06
N ALA A 75 1.48 -1.73 2.09
CA ALA A 75 2.24 -2.97 1.96
C ALA A 75 1.51 -4.05 1.14
N ILE A 76 2.26 -4.78 0.32
CA ILE A 76 1.83 -6.05 -0.27
C ILE A 76 2.65 -7.17 0.35
N GLY A 77 1.96 -8.16 0.89
CA GLY A 77 2.55 -9.44 1.30
C GLY A 77 2.15 -10.54 0.34
N VAL A 78 3.10 -11.39 -0.05
CA VAL A 78 2.89 -12.52 -0.96
C VAL A 78 3.44 -13.79 -0.35
N VAL A 79 2.64 -14.83 -0.38
CA VAL A 79 3.04 -16.20 0.00
C VAL A 79 2.94 -17.08 -1.23
N GLU A 80 4.04 -17.74 -1.61
CA GLU A 80 4.00 -18.78 -2.62
C GLU A 80 3.54 -20.09 -1.99
N LEU A 81 2.47 -20.67 -2.55
CA LEU A 81 1.87 -21.90 -2.10
C LEU A 81 2.55 -23.12 -2.74
N PRO A 82 2.66 -24.26 -2.04
CA PRO A 82 3.27 -25.46 -2.59
C PRO A 82 2.58 -26.01 -3.84
N ALA A 83 1.27 -25.77 -3.96
CA ALA A 83 0.48 -26.22 -5.11
C ALA A 83 -0.63 -25.21 -5.45
N ASP A 84 -1.07 -25.22 -6.72
CA ASP A 84 -2.30 -24.55 -7.14
C ASP A 84 -3.50 -25.42 -6.78
N ASP A 85 -3.87 -25.40 -5.53
CA ASP A 85 -4.89 -26.24 -4.92
C ASP A 85 -5.88 -25.41 -4.11
N PRO A 86 -7.20 -25.64 -4.20
CA PRO A 86 -8.21 -24.86 -3.47
C PRO A 86 -8.02 -24.88 -1.95
N VAL A 87 -7.60 -26.02 -1.39
CA VAL A 87 -7.40 -26.17 0.06
C VAL A 87 -6.23 -25.29 0.52
N TRP A 88 -5.12 -25.28 -0.23
CA TRP A 88 -4.00 -24.39 0.05
C TRP A 88 -4.39 -22.92 0.00
N ARG A 89 -5.17 -22.52 -1.02
CA ARG A 89 -5.64 -21.13 -1.16
C ARG A 89 -6.55 -20.72 0.00
N GLU A 90 -7.51 -21.55 0.36
CA GLU A 90 -8.43 -21.28 1.49
C GLU A 90 -7.68 -21.13 2.80
N GLN A 91 -6.76 -22.04 3.09
CA GLN A 91 -5.98 -22.02 4.32
C GLN A 91 -5.00 -20.85 4.38
N ALA A 92 -4.41 -20.46 3.25
CA ALA A 92 -3.57 -19.30 3.19
C ALA A 92 -4.37 -18.00 3.44
N VAL A 93 -5.54 -17.84 2.83
CA VAL A 93 -6.45 -16.72 3.10
C VAL A 93 -6.83 -16.67 4.59
N ALA A 94 -7.18 -17.82 5.18
CA ALA A 94 -7.50 -17.90 6.61
C ALA A 94 -6.31 -17.52 7.50
N ALA A 95 -5.10 -18.01 7.19
CA ALA A 95 -3.88 -17.68 7.93
C ALA A 95 -3.52 -16.19 7.86
N LEU A 96 -3.61 -15.59 6.66
CA LEU A 96 -3.35 -14.15 6.47
C LEU A 96 -4.37 -13.31 7.24
N ARG A 97 -5.67 -13.64 7.17
CA ARG A 97 -6.71 -12.94 7.94
C ARG A 97 -6.47 -13.03 9.45
N THR A 98 -6.14 -14.20 9.95
CA THR A 98 -5.84 -14.42 11.37
C THR A 98 -4.64 -13.60 11.81
N GLY A 99 -3.56 -13.60 11.02
CA GLY A 99 -2.36 -12.79 11.28
C GLY A 99 -2.63 -11.30 11.31
N LEU A 100 -3.44 -10.78 10.37
CA LEU A 100 -3.82 -9.36 10.33
C LEU A 100 -4.68 -8.97 11.55
N SER A 101 -5.64 -9.82 11.93
CA SER A 101 -6.53 -9.57 13.07
C SER A 101 -5.81 -9.60 14.41
N ALA A 102 -4.78 -10.45 14.55
CA ALA A 102 -4.02 -10.60 15.80
C ALA A 102 -3.18 -9.35 16.16
N ASN A 103 -2.87 -8.49 15.19
CA ASN A 103 -1.98 -7.34 15.39
C ASN A 103 -2.68 -6.11 16.00
N LEU A 104 -4.00 -6.09 16.07
CA LEU A 104 -4.78 -4.98 16.62
C LEU A 104 -5.73 -5.47 17.70
N LYS A 105 -5.68 -4.82 18.86
CA LYS A 105 -6.66 -5.02 19.93
C LYS A 105 -7.86 -4.13 19.67
N GLY A 106 -8.88 -4.64 18.97
CA GLY A 106 -10.05 -3.84 18.65
C GLY A 106 -11.10 -4.58 17.83
N GLN A 107 -12.06 -3.85 17.32
CA GLN A 107 -13.10 -4.42 16.48
C GLN A 107 -12.57 -4.72 15.08
N VAL A 108 -12.89 -5.91 14.59
CA VAL A 108 -12.55 -6.36 13.24
C VAL A 108 -13.84 -6.59 12.45
N LEU A 109 -13.98 -5.90 11.33
CA LEU A 109 -15.06 -6.08 10.37
C LEU A 109 -14.50 -6.78 9.14
N THR A 110 -15.25 -7.72 8.60
CA THR A 110 -14.88 -8.41 7.34
C THR A 110 -16.03 -8.33 6.35
N LYS A 111 -15.68 -8.22 5.06
CA LYS A 111 -16.62 -8.16 3.95
C LYS A 111 -16.09 -8.97 2.78
N ASP A 112 -16.96 -9.78 2.18
CA ASP A 112 -16.63 -10.46 0.93
C ASP A 112 -16.67 -9.44 -0.22
N ILE A 113 -15.61 -9.43 -1.02
CA ILE A 113 -15.42 -8.55 -2.16
C ILE A 113 -14.89 -9.36 -3.36
N ALA A 114 -14.69 -8.69 -4.48
CA ALA A 114 -13.97 -9.24 -5.62
C ALA A 114 -12.79 -8.34 -5.99
N VAL A 115 -11.65 -8.95 -6.30
CA VAL A 115 -10.46 -8.27 -6.82
C VAL A 115 -10.30 -8.63 -8.29
N LYS A 116 -9.98 -7.63 -9.13
CA LYS A 116 -9.70 -7.85 -10.54
C LYS A 116 -8.26 -8.34 -10.73
N THR A 117 -8.07 -9.34 -11.56
CA THR A 117 -6.74 -9.78 -11.98
C THR A 117 -6.21 -8.91 -13.12
N ALA A 118 -4.89 -8.88 -13.31
CA ALA A 118 -4.25 -8.23 -14.46
C ALA A 118 -4.32 -9.07 -15.76
N ALA A 119 -5.02 -10.21 -15.75
CA ALA A 119 -5.21 -11.04 -16.94
C ALA A 119 -5.97 -10.30 -18.04
N GLN A 120 -5.78 -10.71 -19.30
CA GLN A 120 -6.48 -10.17 -20.45
C GLN A 120 -7.38 -11.28 -21.06
N PRO A 121 -8.73 -11.21 -20.99
CA PRO A 121 -9.51 -10.18 -20.30
C PRO A 121 -9.39 -10.28 -18.75
N PRO A 122 -9.61 -9.17 -18.03
CA PRO A 122 -9.58 -9.18 -16.56
C PRO A 122 -10.62 -10.13 -15.97
N ARG A 123 -10.23 -10.88 -14.94
CA ARG A 123 -11.14 -11.77 -14.19
C ARG A 123 -11.35 -11.20 -12.79
N SER A 124 -12.55 -11.37 -12.27
CA SER A 124 -12.86 -11.09 -10.87
C SER A 124 -12.66 -12.36 -10.06
N VAL A 125 -11.87 -12.28 -9.00
CA VAL A 125 -11.63 -13.39 -8.06
C VAL A 125 -12.18 -13.05 -6.69
N PRO A 126 -12.76 -14.00 -5.96
CA PRO A 126 -13.24 -13.80 -4.60
C PRO A 126 -12.09 -13.35 -3.68
N ALA A 127 -12.36 -12.36 -2.85
CA ALA A 127 -11.43 -11.81 -1.89
C ALA A 127 -12.17 -11.37 -0.61
N VAL A 128 -11.42 -11.11 0.44
CA VAL A 128 -11.97 -10.60 1.71
C VAL A 128 -11.36 -9.26 2.02
N GLU A 129 -12.18 -8.25 2.24
CA GLU A 129 -11.75 -6.99 2.84
C GLU A 129 -11.88 -7.07 4.36
N LEU A 130 -10.86 -6.58 5.05
CA LEU A 130 -10.77 -6.56 6.50
C LEU A 130 -10.48 -5.15 6.95
N ILE A 131 -11.30 -4.63 7.85
CA ILE A 131 -11.11 -3.33 8.49
C ILE A 131 -11.01 -3.57 10.00
N ALA A 132 -9.89 -3.15 10.59
CA ALA A 132 -9.69 -3.24 12.04
C ALA A 132 -9.29 -1.87 12.60
N GLN A 133 -9.84 -1.52 13.76
CA GLN A 133 -9.51 -0.30 14.48
C GLN A 133 -9.18 -0.64 15.92
N GLY A 134 -8.12 -0.06 16.45
CA GLY A 134 -7.69 -0.32 17.82
C GLY A 134 -6.32 0.25 18.12
N ALA A 135 -5.71 -0.23 19.18
CA ALA A 135 -4.33 0.06 19.54
C ALA A 135 -3.43 -1.14 19.22
N GLY A 136 -2.18 -0.90 18.89
CA GLY A 136 -1.21 -1.95 18.59
C GLY A 136 -0.50 -2.45 19.85
N GLY A 137 -0.71 -3.71 20.24
CA GLY A 137 0.06 -4.34 21.32
C GLY A 137 0.06 -3.55 22.63
N ASN A 138 1.24 -3.04 23.04
CA ASN A 138 1.45 -2.21 24.23
C ASN A 138 1.49 -0.69 23.91
N ASP A 139 1.36 -0.31 22.64
CA ASP A 139 1.35 1.07 22.19
C ASP A 139 -0.11 1.58 22.12
N PRO A 140 -0.46 2.61 22.91
CA PRO A 140 -1.82 3.16 22.93
C PRO A 140 -2.16 4.00 21.70
N THR A 141 -1.23 4.19 20.78
CA THR A 141 -1.44 4.96 19.55
C THR A 141 -2.58 4.35 18.73
N PRO A 142 -3.63 5.12 18.38
CA PRO A 142 -4.70 4.63 17.55
C PRO A 142 -4.18 4.13 16.21
N ARG A 143 -4.69 3.00 15.77
CA ARG A 143 -4.36 2.40 14.48
C ARG A 143 -5.64 1.98 13.76
N ARG A 144 -5.62 2.15 12.45
CA ARG A 144 -6.64 1.63 11.55
C ARG A 144 -5.95 0.80 10.48
N LEU A 145 -6.38 -0.41 10.32
CA LEU A 145 -5.92 -1.33 9.30
C LEU A 145 -7.05 -1.55 8.29
N THR A 146 -6.76 -1.36 7.02
CA THR A 146 -7.62 -1.78 5.91
C THR A 146 -6.82 -2.74 5.04
N ALA A 147 -7.35 -3.93 4.78
CA ALA A 147 -6.64 -4.93 4.02
C ALA A 147 -7.57 -5.68 3.07
N ARG A 148 -7.04 -6.10 1.91
CA ARG A 148 -7.66 -7.05 1.00
C ARG A 148 -6.83 -8.31 0.94
N VAL A 149 -7.46 -9.46 1.16
CA VAL A 149 -6.81 -10.77 1.16
C VAL A 149 -7.42 -11.61 0.04
N VAL A 150 -6.57 -12.16 -0.82
CA VAL A 150 -6.98 -12.94 -1.99
C VAL A 150 -5.95 -14.03 -2.29
N ALA A 151 -6.38 -15.12 -2.92
CA ALA A 151 -5.46 -16.14 -3.44
C ALA A 151 -5.80 -16.44 -4.91
N VAL A 152 -4.76 -16.50 -5.75
CA VAL A 152 -4.85 -16.78 -7.19
C VAL A 152 -3.72 -17.74 -7.58
N GLY A 153 -4.06 -18.86 -8.22
CA GLY A 153 -3.06 -19.86 -8.59
C GLY A 153 -2.26 -20.33 -7.38
N LYS A 154 -0.94 -20.23 -7.46
CA LYS A 154 -0.01 -20.59 -6.38
C LYS A 154 0.33 -19.43 -5.44
N HIS A 155 -0.36 -18.32 -5.49
CA HIS A 155 -0.04 -17.17 -4.66
C HIS A 155 -1.21 -16.76 -3.77
N ALA A 156 -0.91 -16.46 -2.52
CA ALA A 156 -1.82 -15.79 -1.61
C ALA A 156 -1.28 -14.41 -1.25
N TYR A 157 -2.15 -13.42 -1.24
CA TYR A 157 -1.79 -12.00 -1.12
C TYR A 157 -2.53 -11.34 0.02
N GLN A 158 -1.85 -10.39 0.63
CA GLN A 158 -2.48 -9.36 1.43
C GLN A 158 -2.03 -7.98 0.95
N ALA A 159 -2.97 -7.15 0.49
CA ALA A 159 -2.76 -5.73 0.26
C ALA A 159 -3.21 -4.99 1.53
N VAL A 160 -2.31 -4.26 2.18
CA VAL A 160 -2.53 -3.72 3.54
C VAL A 160 -2.22 -2.24 3.57
N VAL A 161 -3.11 -1.45 4.18
CA VAL A 161 -2.83 -0.09 4.62
C VAL A 161 -3.02 -0.03 6.13
N LEU A 162 -1.97 0.41 6.82
CA LEU A 162 -1.98 0.63 8.27
C LEU A 162 -1.73 2.10 8.55
N GLU A 163 -2.76 2.80 9.00
CA GLU A 163 -2.74 4.17 9.45
C GLU A 163 -2.46 4.22 10.95
N SER A 164 -1.68 5.21 11.40
CA SER A 164 -1.33 5.40 12.82
C SER A 164 -1.52 6.86 13.23
N GLY A 165 -1.85 7.08 14.52
CA GLY A 165 -2.00 8.40 15.10
C GLY A 165 -3.18 9.20 14.55
N GLU A 166 -2.93 10.42 14.06
CA GLU A 166 -3.96 11.30 13.52
C GLU A 166 -4.58 10.75 12.23
N ALA A 167 -3.78 10.16 11.35
CA ALA A 167 -4.26 9.55 10.12
C ALA A 167 -5.36 8.50 10.38
N ALA A 168 -5.18 7.70 11.45
CA ALA A 168 -6.16 6.68 11.84
C ALA A 168 -7.47 7.28 12.42
N ARG A 169 -7.44 8.54 12.90
CA ARG A 169 -8.59 9.19 13.56
C ARG A 169 -9.50 9.93 12.59
N ASP A 170 -8.92 10.68 11.66
CA ASP A 170 -9.67 11.64 10.84
C ASP A 170 -10.04 11.15 9.45
N GLY A 171 -9.48 10.01 9.03
CA GLY A 171 -9.79 9.42 7.72
C GLY A 171 -9.39 10.27 6.51
N ARG A 172 -8.55 11.30 6.70
CA ARG A 172 -8.09 12.19 5.62
C ARG A 172 -7.37 11.47 4.49
N GLN A 173 -6.90 10.26 4.72
CA GLN A 173 -6.17 9.46 3.73
C GLN A 173 -7.04 8.39 3.05
N GLN A 174 -8.36 8.45 3.23
CA GLN A 174 -9.26 7.44 2.67
C GLN A 174 -9.14 7.29 1.15
N GLU A 175 -8.92 8.39 0.43
CA GLU A 175 -8.73 8.38 -1.02
C GLU A 175 -7.43 7.64 -1.40
N GLN A 176 -6.33 7.91 -0.70
CA GLN A 176 -5.04 7.24 -0.92
C GLN A 176 -5.09 5.76 -0.54
N VAL A 177 -5.81 5.43 0.54
CA VAL A 177 -6.06 4.04 0.94
C VAL A 177 -6.77 3.29 -0.19
N GLU A 178 -7.87 3.86 -0.71
CA GLU A 178 -8.62 3.23 -1.80
C GLU A 178 -7.82 3.19 -3.10
N GLN A 179 -7.07 4.24 -3.44
CA GLN A 179 -6.19 4.27 -4.61
C GLN A 179 -5.18 3.10 -4.56
N PHE A 180 -4.50 2.91 -3.44
CA PHE A 180 -3.56 1.80 -3.27
C PHE A 180 -4.25 0.45 -3.39
N LEU A 181 -5.33 0.23 -2.63
CA LEU A 181 -6.02 -1.06 -2.60
C LEU A 181 -6.69 -1.42 -3.94
N SER A 182 -7.20 -0.41 -4.67
CA SER A 182 -7.83 -0.64 -5.97
C SER A 182 -6.83 -0.83 -7.11
N SER A 183 -5.61 -0.32 -6.97
CA SER A 183 -4.53 -0.52 -7.95
C SER A 183 -3.88 -1.91 -7.87
N PHE A 184 -4.17 -2.68 -6.82
CA PHE A 184 -3.63 -4.02 -6.67
C PHE A 184 -4.33 -5.02 -7.59
N HIS A 185 -3.55 -5.64 -8.47
CA HIS A 185 -4.00 -6.64 -9.45
C HIS A 185 -3.07 -7.86 -9.45
N PRO A 186 -3.48 -9.02 -8.91
CA PRO A 186 -2.75 -10.28 -9.08
C PRO A 186 -2.83 -10.78 -10.53
N TYR A 187 -1.83 -11.56 -10.96
CA TYR A 187 -1.80 -12.17 -12.31
C TYR A 187 -2.42 -13.56 -12.32
#